data_693604db7464b2f21840574f3dcafc6f
#
_entry.id   693604db7464b2f21840574f3dcafc6f
#
_cell.length_a   1.000
_cell.length_b   1.000
_cell.length_c   1.000
_cell.angle_alpha   90.00
_cell.angle_beta   90.00
_cell.angle_gamma   90.00
#
_symmetry.space_group_name_H-M   'P 1'
#
loop_
_entity.id
_entity.type
_entity.pdbx_description
1 polymer ?
#
loop_
_entity_poly.entity_id
_entity_poly.type
_entity_poly.pdbx_seq_one_letter_code
_entity_poly.pdbx_strand_id
1 'polypeptide(L)'
;VNPDGIVAIAPQKQTNFLKITTLGVALDKIQDPGNLGTIIRTAVATDIDGLFVSRDSVDLYHPKVVRASAGEWFNLHKAISEDLKDEILQLQGQGLQVLATVPNSNINYWEIDLRKPTIIVLGNEGSGISTDLIDLADYSVKIPSSNGVESLNVAISTAIILYEVQRQRQT
;
A
#
# COMPACT_ATOMS: atom_id res chain seq x y z
N VAL A 1 22.11 16.48 11.22
CA VAL A 1 21.45 15.62 12.22
C VAL A 1 22.54 14.98 13.03
N ASN A 2 22.63 15.28 14.34
CA ASN A 2 23.55 14.61 15.24
C ASN A 2 23.02 13.19 15.48
N PRO A 3 23.83 12.15 15.27
CA PRO A 3 23.45 10.78 15.63
C PRO A 3 23.35 10.64 17.15
N ASP A 4 22.44 9.81 17.62
CA ASP A 4 22.21 9.55 19.06
C ASP A 4 23.36 8.79 19.75
N GLY A 5 24.45 8.51 19.01
CA GLY A 5 25.65 7.84 19.51
C GLY A 5 25.52 6.34 19.80
N ILE A 6 24.38 5.75 19.44
CA ILE A 6 24.10 4.32 19.60
C ILE A 6 23.77 3.71 18.26
N VAL A 7 24.40 2.56 17.94
CA VAL A 7 24.12 1.75 16.75
C VAL A 7 23.72 0.34 17.21
N ALA A 8 22.61 -0.15 16.69
CA ALA A 8 22.19 -1.53 16.90
C ALA A 8 22.31 -2.31 15.58
N ILE A 9 22.84 -3.53 15.67
CA ILE A 9 22.89 -4.49 14.58
C ILE A 9 21.94 -5.62 14.94
N ALA A 10 20.98 -5.90 14.04
CA ALA A 10 20.03 -6.97 14.23
C ALA A 10 19.91 -7.81 12.94
N PRO A 11 19.67 -9.14 13.05
CA PRO A 11 19.41 -9.94 11.88
C PRO A 11 18.10 -9.51 11.22
N GLN A 12 18.09 -9.41 9.90
CA GLN A 12 16.86 -9.22 9.14
C GLN A 12 16.01 -10.50 9.20
N LYS A 13 14.78 -10.38 9.67
CA LYS A 13 13.79 -11.44 9.49
C LYS A 13 13.21 -11.29 8.07
N GLN A 14 13.54 -12.23 7.18
CA GLN A 14 12.84 -12.32 5.89
C GLN A 14 11.45 -12.90 6.14
N THR A 15 10.42 -12.15 5.78
CA THR A 15 9.04 -12.64 5.75
C THR A 15 8.77 -13.07 4.32
N ASN A 16 8.89 -14.38 4.05
CA ASN A 16 8.69 -14.94 2.71
C ASN A 16 7.21 -15.23 2.39
N PHE A 17 6.31 -15.01 3.33
CA PHE A 17 4.89 -15.26 3.15
C PHE A 17 4.06 -14.26 3.97
N LEU A 18 3.16 -13.56 3.29
CA LEU A 18 2.14 -12.73 3.92
C LEU A 18 0.78 -13.41 3.81
N LYS A 19 0.12 -13.57 4.95
CA LYS A 19 -1.26 -14.02 4.97
C LYS A 19 -2.17 -12.80 5.01
N ILE A 20 -2.81 -12.49 3.90
CA ILE A 20 -3.82 -11.44 3.79
C ILE A 20 -5.17 -12.11 3.64
N THR A 21 -6.10 -11.82 4.53
CA THR A 21 -7.42 -12.46 4.58
C THR A 21 -8.57 -11.47 4.51
N THR A 22 -8.32 -10.23 4.93
CA THR A 22 -9.36 -9.20 5.00
C THR A 22 -8.98 -7.92 4.29
N LEU A 23 -7.78 -7.40 4.54
CA LEU A 23 -7.31 -6.14 3.98
C LEU A 23 -5.81 -6.15 3.78
N GLY A 24 -5.39 -5.94 2.54
CA GLY A 24 -3.99 -5.77 2.20
C GLY A 24 -3.74 -4.54 1.34
N VAL A 25 -2.47 -4.17 1.25
CA VAL A 25 -1.99 -3.13 0.35
C VAL A 25 -0.85 -3.67 -0.50
N ALA A 26 -0.87 -3.37 -1.79
CA ALA A 26 0.21 -3.66 -2.73
C ALA A 26 0.73 -2.34 -3.33
N LEU A 27 2.03 -2.13 -3.24
CA LEU A 27 2.71 -0.93 -3.70
C LEU A 27 3.57 -1.23 -4.92
N ASP A 28 3.23 -0.60 -6.04
CA ASP A 28 3.94 -0.75 -7.31
C ASP A 28 4.91 0.41 -7.52
N LYS A 29 6.23 0.12 -7.48
CA LYS A 29 7.34 1.03 -7.81
C LYS A 29 7.37 2.34 -7.02
N ILE A 30 7.04 2.31 -5.73
CA ILE A 30 7.14 3.50 -4.86
C ILE A 30 8.60 3.90 -4.69
N GLN A 31 8.95 5.16 -4.97
CA GLN A 31 10.35 5.61 -4.97
C GLN A 31 10.72 6.48 -3.78
N ASP A 32 9.78 7.21 -3.19
CA ASP A 32 10.08 8.09 -2.07
C ASP A 32 10.03 7.33 -0.72
N PRO A 33 11.15 7.29 0.02
CA PRO A 33 11.20 6.60 1.31
C PRO A 33 10.32 7.25 2.40
N GLY A 34 10.00 8.53 2.28
CA GLY A 34 9.09 9.22 3.18
C GLY A 34 7.65 8.76 2.96
N ASN A 35 7.24 8.60 1.70
CA ASN A 35 5.94 8.07 1.33
C ASN A 35 5.78 6.63 1.84
N LEU A 36 6.77 5.76 1.58
CA LEU A 36 6.70 4.37 2.04
C LEU A 36 6.60 4.28 3.57
N GLY A 37 7.40 5.06 4.30
CA GLY A 37 7.34 5.09 5.76
C GLY A 37 5.99 5.62 6.29
N THR A 38 5.42 6.64 5.63
CA THR A 38 4.09 7.17 5.98
C THR A 38 2.98 6.16 5.69
N ILE A 39 3.07 5.43 4.58
CA ILE A 39 2.14 4.35 4.25
C ILE A 39 2.19 3.25 5.32
N ILE A 40 3.38 2.81 5.72
CA ILE A 40 3.56 1.80 6.79
C ILE A 40 2.86 2.26 8.08
N ARG A 41 3.05 3.51 8.48
CA ARG A 41 2.41 4.07 9.67
C ARG A 41 0.89 4.09 9.57
N THR A 42 0.35 4.48 8.42
CA THR A 42 -1.09 4.49 8.15
C THR A 42 -1.65 3.05 8.13
N ALA A 43 -0.94 2.13 7.51
CA ALA A 43 -1.30 0.72 7.41
C ALA A 43 -1.47 0.07 8.78
N VAL A 44 -0.54 0.32 9.72
CA VAL A 44 -0.68 -0.14 11.12
C VAL A 44 -1.87 0.54 11.81
N ALA A 45 -2.03 1.86 11.64
CA ALA A 45 -3.13 2.60 12.25
C ALA A 45 -4.52 2.14 11.77
N THR A 46 -4.61 1.52 10.60
CA THR A 46 -5.84 1.00 10.00
C THR A 46 -5.95 -0.52 10.05
N ASP A 47 -5.07 -1.19 10.78
CA ASP A 47 -5.10 -2.63 11.07
C ASP A 47 -5.20 -3.50 9.81
N ILE A 48 -4.34 -3.23 8.81
CA ILE A 48 -4.26 -4.10 7.63
C ILE A 48 -3.51 -5.39 7.95
N ASP A 49 -3.86 -6.49 7.27
CA ASP A 49 -3.21 -7.80 7.44
C ASP A 49 -1.75 -7.78 6.96
N GLY A 50 -1.46 -7.03 5.89
CA GLY A 50 -0.12 -6.98 5.35
C GLY A 50 0.09 -6.03 4.16
N LEU A 51 1.37 -5.78 3.87
CA LEU A 51 1.84 -4.88 2.83
C LEU A 51 2.82 -5.58 1.89
N PHE A 52 2.50 -5.66 0.61
CA PHE A 52 3.46 -6.01 -0.43
C PHE A 52 4.09 -4.75 -1.03
N VAL A 53 5.39 -4.80 -1.22
CA VAL A 53 6.17 -3.75 -1.90
C VAL A 53 6.88 -4.37 -3.08
N SER A 54 6.68 -3.86 -4.30
CA SER A 54 7.37 -4.38 -5.48
C SER A 54 8.89 -4.24 -5.34
N ARG A 55 9.66 -5.16 -5.91
CA ARG A 55 11.12 -5.16 -5.88
C ARG A 55 11.73 -3.86 -6.42
N ASP A 56 11.06 -3.24 -7.39
CA ASP A 56 11.51 -2.00 -8.03
C ASP A 56 11.20 -0.74 -7.19
N SER A 57 10.62 -0.91 -6.02
CA SER A 57 10.39 0.18 -5.07
C SER A 57 11.66 0.52 -4.28
N VAL A 58 11.61 1.63 -3.56
CA VAL A 58 12.65 1.97 -2.58
C VAL A 58 12.82 0.85 -1.56
N ASP A 59 14.05 0.58 -1.17
CA ASP A 59 14.39 -0.47 -0.20
C ASP A 59 13.58 -0.31 1.10
N LEU A 60 12.81 -1.33 1.42
CA LEU A 60 11.97 -1.40 2.62
C LEU A 60 12.78 -1.21 3.92
N TYR A 61 14.06 -1.59 3.90
CA TYR A 61 14.99 -1.45 5.03
C TYR A 61 15.78 -0.14 5.00
N HIS A 62 15.52 0.75 4.03
CA HIS A 62 16.21 2.02 3.95
C HIS A 62 16.01 2.84 5.24
N PRO A 63 17.07 3.43 5.85
CA PRO A 63 16.97 4.12 7.13
C PRO A 63 15.94 5.26 7.18
N LYS A 64 15.67 5.92 6.04
CA LYS A 64 14.62 6.94 5.94
C LYS A 64 13.21 6.34 6.02
N VAL A 65 12.99 5.13 5.47
CA VAL A 65 11.71 4.41 5.58
C VAL A 65 11.44 4.06 7.03
N VAL A 66 12.41 3.42 7.68
CA VAL A 66 12.30 3.03 9.10
C VAL A 66 12.03 4.25 9.99
N ARG A 67 12.73 5.36 9.75
CA ARG A 67 12.53 6.60 10.51
C ARG A 67 11.15 7.23 10.25
N ALA A 68 10.72 7.31 8.99
CA ALA A 68 9.45 7.92 8.61
C ALA A 68 8.24 7.11 9.13
N SER A 69 8.40 5.81 9.35
CA SER A 69 7.35 4.95 9.93
C SER A 69 7.13 5.18 11.44
N ALA A 70 7.97 5.98 12.10
CA ALA A 70 7.84 6.31 13.52
C ALA A 70 7.73 5.07 14.46
N GLY A 71 8.45 4.00 14.14
CA GLY A 71 8.46 2.75 14.90
C GLY A 71 7.48 1.69 14.39
N GLU A 72 6.47 2.07 13.62
CA GLU A 72 5.45 1.14 13.13
C GLU A 72 5.98 0.14 12.09
N TRP A 73 7.19 0.37 11.59
CA TRP A 73 7.89 -0.59 10.74
C TRP A 73 7.98 -1.99 11.35
N PHE A 74 8.10 -2.09 12.67
CA PHE A 74 8.21 -3.36 13.39
C PHE A 74 6.86 -4.06 13.61
N ASN A 75 5.77 -3.34 13.55
CA ASN A 75 4.42 -3.79 13.86
C ASN A 75 3.63 -4.27 12.63
N LEU A 76 4.10 -3.93 11.40
CA LEU A 76 3.44 -4.30 10.16
C LEU A 76 4.03 -5.59 9.57
N HIS A 77 3.19 -6.54 9.23
CA HIS A 77 3.57 -7.64 8.34
C HIS A 77 3.78 -7.10 6.93
N LYS A 78 4.98 -7.31 6.38
CA LYS A 78 5.34 -6.76 5.06
C LYS A 78 6.35 -7.64 4.36
N ALA A 79 6.27 -7.68 3.02
CA ALA A 79 7.20 -8.42 2.18
C ALA A 79 7.56 -7.62 0.92
N ILE A 80 8.77 -7.85 0.44
CA ILE A 80 9.17 -7.44 -0.91
C ILE A 80 8.68 -8.54 -1.85
N SER A 81 7.89 -8.16 -2.84
CA SER A 81 7.41 -9.07 -3.88
C SER A 81 8.33 -9.03 -5.10
N GLU A 82 8.77 -10.19 -5.54
CA GLU A 82 9.51 -10.34 -6.79
C GLU A 82 8.58 -10.20 -8.01
N ASP A 83 7.32 -10.64 -7.86
CA ASP A 83 6.26 -10.49 -8.86
C ASP A 83 4.93 -10.16 -8.17
N LEU A 84 4.60 -8.86 -8.15
CA LEU A 84 3.37 -8.34 -7.55
C LEU A 84 2.12 -8.87 -8.24
N LYS A 85 2.21 -9.18 -9.53
CA LYS A 85 1.12 -9.74 -10.31
C LYS A 85 0.73 -11.13 -9.81
N ASP A 86 1.71 -12.00 -9.60
CA ASP A 86 1.47 -13.34 -9.08
C ASP A 86 0.88 -13.31 -7.67
N GLU A 87 1.37 -12.43 -6.79
CA GLU A 87 0.81 -12.26 -5.45
C GLU A 87 -0.65 -11.82 -5.48
N ILE A 88 -0.98 -10.84 -6.34
CA ILE A 88 -2.35 -10.34 -6.50
C ILE A 88 -3.27 -11.42 -7.05
N LEU A 89 -2.83 -12.18 -8.08
CA LEU A 89 -3.61 -13.29 -8.63
C LEU A 89 -3.89 -14.37 -7.58
N GLN A 90 -2.92 -14.71 -6.74
CA GLN A 90 -3.12 -15.67 -5.65
C GLN A 90 -4.15 -15.18 -4.64
N LEU A 91 -4.09 -13.90 -4.24
CA LEU A 91 -5.05 -13.30 -3.32
C LEU A 91 -6.46 -13.22 -3.93
N GLN A 92 -6.57 -12.87 -5.22
CA GLN A 92 -7.83 -12.86 -5.95
C GLN A 92 -8.43 -14.28 -6.02
N GLY A 93 -7.61 -15.30 -6.27
CA GLY A 93 -8.00 -16.71 -6.22
C GLY A 93 -8.46 -17.18 -4.84
N GLN A 94 -8.06 -16.49 -3.77
CA GLN A 94 -8.52 -16.71 -2.40
C GLN A 94 -9.79 -15.92 -2.04
N GLY A 95 -10.33 -15.14 -2.96
CA GLY A 95 -11.58 -14.40 -2.81
C GLY A 95 -11.44 -12.93 -2.37
N LEU A 96 -10.23 -12.37 -2.40
CA LEU A 96 -10.05 -10.93 -2.22
C LEU A 96 -10.40 -10.20 -3.52
N GLN A 97 -11.16 -9.12 -3.43
CA GLN A 97 -11.31 -8.19 -4.54
C GLN A 97 -10.07 -7.32 -4.69
N VAL A 98 -9.72 -7.00 -5.93
CA VAL A 98 -8.55 -6.18 -6.27
C VAL A 98 -9.02 -4.78 -6.64
N LEU A 99 -8.55 -3.77 -5.91
CA LEU A 99 -8.90 -2.37 -6.10
C LEU A 99 -7.66 -1.57 -6.55
N ALA A 100 -7.62 -1.13 -7.80
CA ALA A 100 -6.56 -0.27 -8.32
C ALA A 100 -6.93 1.22 -8.21
N THR A 101 -5.99 2.05 -7.73
CA THR A 101 -6.19 3.49 -7.63
C THR A 101 -5.71 4.19 -8.89
N VAL A 102 -6.65 4.62 -9.73
CA VAL A 102 -6.38 5.22 -11.04
C VAL A 102 -7.02 6.59 -11.12
N PRO A 103 -6.26 7.69 -11.27
CA PRO A 103 -6.81 9.07 -11.27
C PRO A 103 -7.93 9.31 -12.28
N ASN A 104 -7.84 8.68 -13.44
CA ASN A 104 -8.81 8.86 -14.55
C ASN A 104 -9.94 7.82 -14.54
N SER A 105 -10.15 7.08 -13.45
CA SER A 105 -11.29 6.18 -13.32
C SER A 105 -12.63 6.94 -13.33
N ASN A 106 -13.69 6.25 -13.73
CA ASN A 106 -15.06 6.77 -13.64
C ASN A 106 -15.71 6.50 -12.28
N ILE A 107 -15.18 5.57 -11.49
CA ILE A 107 -15.73 5.12 -10.23
C ILE A 107 -15.01 5.83 -9.08
N ASN A 108 -15.75 6.39 -8.13
CA ASN A 108 -15.16 6.95 -6.93
C ASN A 108 -14.89 5.84 -5.91
N TYR A 109 -13.82 5.97 -5.11
CA TYR A 109 -13.39 4.94 -4.16
C TYR A 109 -14.46 4.55 -3.13
N TRP A 110 -15.38 5.45 -2.77
CA TRP A 110 -16.46 5.19 -1.82
C TRP A 110 -17.68 4.47 -2.42
N GLU A 111 -17.73 4.26 -3.73
CA GLU A 111 -18.83 3.55 -4.42
C GLU A 111 -18.66 2.02 -4.36
N ILE A 112 -17.48 1.54 -3.92
CA ILE A 112 -17.17 0.12 -3.80
C ILE A 112 -17.50 -0.38 -2.40
N ASP A 113 -18.03 -1.59 -2.30
CA ASP A 113 -18.24 -2.28 -1.02
C ASP A 113 -16.90 -2.79 -0.46
N LEU A 114 -16.27 -1.98 0.39
CA LEU A 114 -14.98 -2.26 1.02
C LEU A 114 -15.10 -3.09 2.31
N ARG A 115 -16.28 -3.57 2.67
CA ARG A 115 -16.49 -4.54 3.75
C ARG A 115 -16.00 -5.92 3.34
N LYS A 116 -15.97 -6.21 2.05
CA LYS A 116 -15.42 -7.45 1.49
C LYS A 116 -13.91 -7.51 1.68
N PRO A 117 -13.31 -8.73 1.70
CA PRO A 117 -11.86 -8.88 1.64
C PRO A 117 -11.28 -8.16 0.42
N THR A 118 -10.26 -7.31 0.63
CA THR A 118 -9.77 -6.39 -0.41
C THR A 118 -8.25 -6.29 -0.38
N ILE A 119 -7.61 -6.32 -1.55
CA ILE A 119 -6.25 -5.85 -1.77
C ILE A 119 -6.30 -4.52 -2.54
N ILE A 120 -5.68 -3.48 -1.97
CA ILE A 120 -5.62 -2.14 -2.56
C ILE A 120 -4.27 -1.99 -3.25
N VAL A 121 -4.28 -1.69 -4.54
CA VAL A 121 -3.08 -1.46 -5.35
C VAL A 121 -2.88 0.04 -5.54
N LEU A 122 -1.69 0.51 -5.17
CA LEU A 122 -1.26 1.90 -5.38
C LEU A 122 0.05 1.91 -6.17
N GLY A 123 0.21 2.89 -7.04
CA GLY A 123 1.34 2.97 -7.94
C GLY A 123 2.31 4.10 -7.63
N ASN A 124 3.33 4.16 -8.46
CA ASN A 124 4.37 5.19 -8.48
C ASN A 124 3.78 6.60 -8.56
N GLU A 125 4.45 7.55 -7.93
CA GLU A 125 4.02 8.96 -7.85
C GLU A 125 3.96 9.66 -9.21
N GLY A 126 4.78 9.22 -10.18
CA GLY A 126 4.84 9.80 -11.53
C GLY A 126 4.15 8.95 -12.59
N SER A 127 4.45 7.64 -12.65
CA SER A 127 3.96 6.74 -13.68
C SER A 127 2.66 6.01 -13.32
N GLY A 128 2.21 6.10 -12.09
CA GLY A 128 1.02 5.38 -11.62
C GLY A 128 1.25 3.88 -11.45
N ILE A 129 0.19 3.10 -11.57
CA ILE A 129 0.20 1.64 -11.49
C ILE A 129 0.55 1.07 -12.87
N SER A 130 1.34 0.00 -12.92
CA SER A 130 1.66 -0.74 -14.14
C SER A 130 0.39 -1.28 -14.80
N THR A 131 0.32 -1.24 -16.14
CA THR A 131 -0.88 -1.60 -16.90
C THR A 131 -1.36 -3.02 -16.61
N ASP A 132 -0.45 -3.97 -16.48
CA ASP A 132 -0.77 -5.36 -16.19
C ASP A 132 -1.39 -5.57 -14.80
N LEU A 133 -1.11 -4.71 -13.83
CA LEU A 133 -1.78 -4.71 -12.52
C LEU A 133 -3.15 -4.02 -12.57
N ILE A 134 -3.30 -3.00 -13.41
CA ILE A 134 -4.62 -2.37 -13.66
C ILE A 134 -5.56 -3.36 -14.34
N ASP A 135 -5.06 -4.13 -15.31
CA ASP A 135 -5.84 -5.12 -16.06
C ASP A 135 -6.33 -6.30 -15.18
N LEU A 136 -5.65 -6.56 -14.07
CA LEU A 136 -6.08 -7.56 -13.08
C LEU A 136 -7.13 -7.04 -12.09
N ALA A 137 -7.27 -5.72 -11.96
CA ALA A 137 -8.14 -5.15 -10.95
C ALA A 137 -9.62 -5.41 -11.24
N ASP A 138 -10.36 -5.87 -10.22
CA ASP A 138 -11.82 -5.98 -10.29
C ASP A 138 -12.45 -4.59 -10.39
N TYR A 139 -11.81 -3.61 -9.76
CA TYR A 139 -12.26 -2.21 -9.79
C TYR A 139 -11.08 -1.26 -9.91
N SER A 140 -11.17 -0.33 -10.87
CA SER A 140 -10.34 0.86 -10.90
C SER A 140 -11.12 2.02 -10.29
N VAL A 141 -10.55 2.69 -9.28
CA VAL A 141 -11.21 3.79 -8.57
C VAL A 141 -10.36 5.04 -8.52
N LYS A 142 -11.02 6.18 -8.42
CA LYS A 142 -10.35 7.47 -8.19
C LYS A 142 -10.70 8.07 -6.84
N ILE A 143 -9.79 8.91 -6.35
CA ILE A 143 -10.09 9.91 -5.33
C ILE A 143 -10.39 11.22 -6.07
N PRO A 144 -11.60 11.76 -6.02
CA PRO A 144 -11.94 12.98 -6.74
C PRO A 144 -11.07 14.16 -6.29
N SER A 145 -10.57 14.90 -7.24
CA SER A 145 -9.82 16.13 -7.03
C SER A 145 -10.51 17.31 -7.75
N SER A 146 -10.25 18.52 -7.30
CA SER A 146 -10.77 19.75 -7.86
C SER A 146 -9.64 20.62 -8.40
N ASN A 147 -9.99 21.66 -9.15
CA ASN A 147 -9.05 22.69 -9.62
C ASN A 147 -7.88 22.18 -10.48
N GLY A 148 -8.09 21.11 -11.26
CA GLY A 148 -7.09 20.58 -12.18
C GLY A 148 -5.91 19.84 -11.52
N VAL A 149 -6.03 19.46 -10.26
CA VAL A 149 -5.04 18.59 -9.59
C VAL A 149 -5.16 17.19 -10.18
N GLU A 150 -4.11 16.71 -10.84
CA GLU A 150 -4.10 15.42 -11.54
C GLU A 150 -4.10 14.23 -10.58
N SER A 151 -3.32 14.31 -9.49
CA SER A 151 -3.21 13.24 -8.51
C SER A 151 -2.85 13.78 -7.12
N LEU A 152 -3.14 13.00 -6.10
CA LEU A 152 -2.67 13.24 -4.74
C LEU A 152 -1.37 12.47 -4.47
N ASN A 153 -0.62 12.90 -3.47
CA ASN A 153 0.50 12.15 -2.95
C ASN A 153 0.04 10.71 -2.58
N VAL A 154 0.85 9.70 -2.93
CA VAL A 154 0.47 8.29 -2.76
C VAL A 154 0.19 7.89 -1.30
N ALA A 155 0.93 8.45 -0.34
CA ALA A 155 0.68 8.18 1.08
C ALA A 155 -0.65 8.80 1.55
N ILE A 156 -1.01 9.97 1.03
CA ILE A 156 -2.31 10.61 1.29
C ILE A 156 -3.43 9.78 0.65
N SER A 157 -3.28 9.36 -0.59
CA SER A 157 -4.24 8.49 -1.27
C SER A 157 -4.47 7.19 -0.51
N THR A 158 -3.40 6.57 -0.03
CA THR A 158 -3.46 5.37 0.81
C THR A 158 -4.27 5.64 2.08
N ALA A 159 -4.01 6.74 2.78
CA ALA A 159 -4.72 7.08 4.00
C ALA A 159 -6.22 7.28 3.76
N ILE A 160 -6.60 8.01 2.72
CA ILE A 160 -8.00 8.26 2.40
C ILE A 160 -8.75 6.95 2.16
N ILE A 161 -8.19 6.04 1.37
CA ILE A 161 -8.85 4.77 1.03
C ILE A 161 -8.90 3.84 2.24
N LEU A 162 -7.83 3.71 3.01
CA LEU A 162 -7.79 2.84 4.18
C LEU A 162 -8.77 3.31 5.27
N TYR A 163 -8.91 4.62 5.49
CA TYR A 163 -9.90 5.15 6.43
C TYR A 163 -11.33 5.01 5.91
N GLU A 164 -11.57 5.02 4.61
CA GLU A 164 -12.88 4.67 4.05
C GLU A 164 -13.20 3.18 4.28
N VAL A 165 -12.23 2.28 4.12
CA VAL A 165 -12.41 0.88 4.50
C VAL A 165 -12.85 0.76 5.96
N GLN A 166 -12.14 1.44 6.87
CA GLN A 166 -12.51 1.44 8.29
C GLN A 166 -13.92 2.00 8.51
N ARG A 167 -14.25 3.14 7.89
CA ARG A 167 -15.59 3.72 8.01
C ARG A 167 -16.68 2.73 7.60
N GLN A 168 -16.50 2.03 6.48
CA GLN A 168 -17.49 1.06 6.01
C GLN A 168 -17.59 -0.18 6.89
N ARG A 169 -16.49 -0.61 7.52
CA ARG A 169 -16.44 -1.81 8.37
C ARG A 169 -16.91 -1.55 9.81
N GLN A 170 -16.95 -0.30 10.26
CA GLN A 170 -17.43 0.09 11.59
C GLN A 170 -18.93 0.41 11.62
N THR A 171 -19.58 0.46 10.46
CA THR A 171 -21.02 0.73 10.31
C THR A 171 -21.78 -0.56 10.15
#